data_d1bc097e7df6c7efefc591a3a986bfe9
#
_entry.id   d1bc097e7df6c7efefc591a3a986bfe9
#
_cell.length_a   1.000
_cell.length_b   1.000
_cell.length_c   1.000
_cell.angle_alpha   90.00
_cell.angle_beta   90.00
_cell.angle_gamma   90.00
#
_symmetry.space_group_name_H-M   'P 1'
#
loop_
_entity.id
_entity.type
_entity.pdbx_description
1 polymer ?
#
loop_
_entity_poly.entity_id
_entity_poly.type
_entity_poly.pdbx_seq_one_letter_code
_entity_poly.pdbx_strand_id
1 'polypeptide(L)'
;MELCTEMKLVGDTYGSGFGCGLTLTGSATIRGFEKVGEDPSSLRYENGKGLALTVHKRQEQDALRVWTEFSNHSGEAVTLEMLASFALQDVEADAIYRLQSFWSAEGKLRRETVYDLHLEPSWSGHGVRAERFGTVGSMPVRKYFPFLALEDSRTGHVTAVQLYVGASWQMEVSCREKSGRLTVTGGLADREFGHWTRTVAPGESFTTPQAVIAQGEDLYQACARLVAAQHPAISPVDDHMGILFNEYCTTWGNPNLENLKAIADRLEGKGIQFFVIDCGWYGQGAEWPLSVGDWDVNTQRLPGGLREAADYIRSKGMVPGLWFEMESVGPKSRHYNDPTHLVKKDGVPLTVGGRRFWDMEDPWVVDYLTEKVIGQLKAGGFGYLKVDYNETMGLGVDGGHSLGDGLQRKVAASQRFFQKIREEIPGIVIENCSSGGHRLSPAFMELVSQASFSDAHETTSIPIIAANLHRAIKPEQSQIWAVLRVEDSDARLHYSLAATLLGRMCLSGDIHGLSQHQWDIVEEGMDFYRKAAEIIQKGVTVLHQCEPQSYNHPQGSQLVLRELDKQGLAVYHRFENSPQGLPALPEGCKVVATFGQADRDFSAQAWLYEKR
;
A
#
# COMPACT_ATOMS: atom_id res chain seq x y z
N MET A 1 -15.88 21.28 -12.01
CA MET A 1 -15.54 19.84 -12.04
C MET A 1 -16.82 19.03 -12.10
N GLU A 2 -16.92 18.12 -13.05
CA GLU A 2 -18.07 17.24 -13.27
C GLU A 2 -17.63 15.78 -13.28
N LEU A 3 -18.36 14.90 -12.57
CA LEU A 3 -18.14 13.46 -12.58
C LEU A 3 -18.83 12.86 -13.82
N CYS A 4 -18.10 12.02 -14.55
CA CYS A 4 -18.60 11.24 -15.69
C CYS A 4 -17.89 9.90 -15.79
N THR A 5 -17.92 9.22 -16.93
CA THR A 5 -17.17 8.00 -17.19
C THR A 5 -16.62 7.97 -18.60
N GLU A 6 -15.63 7.12 -18.82
CA GLU A 6 -15.02 6.87 -20.13
C GLU A 6 -15.00 5.36 -20.40
N MET A 7 -15.21 5.00 -21.63
CA MET A 7 -15.31 3.61 -22.06
C MET A 7 -14.87 3.43 -23.50
N LYS A 8 -14.32 2.27 -23.84
CA LYS A 8 -14.03 1.86 -25.21
C LYS A 8 -14.33 0.39 -25.46
N LEU A 9 -15.05 0.09 -26.52
CA LEU A 9 -15.23 -1.26 -27.05
C LEU A 9 -14.18 -1.62 -28.07
N VAL A 10 -13.84 -2.91 -28.16
CA VAL A 10 -12.97 -3.43 -29.22
C VAL A 10 -13.61 -3.16 -30.60
N GLY A 11 -12.81 -2.61 -31.48
CA GLY A 11 -13.23 -2.23 -32.83
C GLY A 11 -13.61 -0.77 -33.00
N ASP A 12 -13.88 -0.04 -31.91
CA ASP A 12 -14.11 1.40 -31.96
C ASP A 12 -12.80 2.21 -32.02
N THR A 13 -12.90 3.46 -32.43
CA THR A 13 -11.75 4.35 -32.49
C THR A 13 -11.51 5.06 -31.17
N TYR A 14 -10.24 5.31 -30.85
CA TYR A 14 -9.84 6.18 -29.74
C TYR A 14 -10.25 7.64 -29.96
N GLY A 15 -10.23 8.43 -28.89
CA GLY A 15 -10.33 9.88 -29.00
C GLY A 15 -9.22 10.42 -29.90
N SER A 16 -9.60 11.31 -30.82
CA SER A 16 -8.65 11.94 -31.76
C SER A 16 -7.91 13.12 -31.12
N GLY A 17 -6.95 13.72 -31.84
CA GLY A 17 -6.43 15.03 -31.49
C GLY A 17 -4.92 15.12 -31.41
N PHE A 18 -4.16 14.42 -32.22
CA PHE A 18 -2.69 14.52 -32.23
C PHE A 18 -2.07 14.46 -30.82
N GLY A 19 -2.67 13.65 -29.93
CA GLY A 19 -2.12 13.42 -28.59
C GLY A 19 -0.78 12.68 -28.66
N CYS A 20 -0.06 12.64 -27.57
CA CYS A 20 1.18 11.85 -27.45
C CYS A 20 0.88 10.35 -27.28
N GLY A 21 -0.08 9.83 -28.01
CA GLY A 21 -0.54 8.45 -28.00
C GLY A 21 -2.06 8.34 -27.92
N LEU A 22 -2.55 7.18 -27.47
CA LEU A 22 -3.95 6.88 -27.36
C LEU A 22 -4.51 7.46 -26.05
N THR A 23 -5.37 8.46 -26.13
CA THR A 23 -6.01 9.05 -24.93
C THR A 23 -7.17 8.19 -24.45
N LEU A 24 -7.39 8.15 -23.13
CA LEU A 24 -8.52 7.44 -22.51
C LEU A 24 -9.86 8.19 -22.68
N THR A 25 -9.83 9.46 -23.09
CA THR A 25 -11.00 10.31 -23.11
C THR A 25 -11.60 10.47 -24.50
N GLY A 26 -12.94 10.50 -24.58
CA GLY A 26 -13.68 10.83 -25.78
C GLY A 26 -13.57 9.81 -26.91
N SER A 27 -13.59 8.51 -26.62
CA SER A 27 -13.65 7.43 -27.62
C SER A 27 -14.91 7.50 -28.47
N ALA A 28 -14.93 6.81 -29.61
CA ALA A 28 -16.14 6.66 -30.43
C ALA A 28 -17.26 5.96 -29.65
N THR A 29 -16.92 5.00 -28.77
CA THR A 29 -17.87 4.30 -27.92
C THR A 29 -18.61 5.27 -27.00
N ILE A 30 -17.88 6.03 -26.17
CA ILE A 30 -18.52 6.89 -25.15
C ILE A 30 -19.35 8.03 -25.76
N ARG A 31 -18.96 8.53 -26.95
CA ARG A 31 -19.75 9.51 -27.68
C ARG A 31 -21.13 9.00 -28.15
N GLY A 32 -21.29 7.67 -28.19
CA GLY A 32 -22.58 7.05 -28.52
C GLY A 32 -23.51 6.86 -27.33
N PHE A 33 -23.10 7.28 -26.12
CA PHE A 33 -23.91 7.20 -24.92
C PHE A 33 -24.49 8.57 -24.56
N GLU A 34 -25.76 8.57 -24.17
CA GLU A 34 -26.46 9.75 -23.69
C GLU A 34 -26.79 9.59 -22.20
N LYS A 35 -26.67 10.66 -21.43
CA LYS A 35 -27.06 10.69 -20.02
C LYS A 35 -28.58 10.65 -19.93
N VAL A 36 -29.13 9.56 -19.41
CA VAL A 36 -30.58 9.32 -19.31
C VAL A 36 -31.13 9.52 -17.89
N GLY A 37 -30.27 9.65 -16.89
CA GLY A 37 -30.69 9.90 -15.52
C GLY A 37 -29.55 10.23 -14.57
N GLU A 38 -29.91 10.94 -13.51
CA GLU A 38 -29.02 11.25 -12.39
C GLU A 38 -29.83 11.28 -11.09
N ASP A 39 -29.26 10.70 -10.04
CA ASP A 39 -29.73 10.79 -8.66
C ASP A 39 -28.52 10.94 -7.70
N PRO A 40 -28.72 11.13 -6.39
CA PRO A 40 -27.61 11.26 -5.44
C PRO A 40 -26.63 10.08 -5.42
N SER A 41 -27.10 8.88 -5.81
CA SER A 41 -26.32 7.65 -5.77
C SER A 41 -25.77 7.20 -7.12
N SER A 42 -26.22 7.78 -8.25
CA SER A 42 -25.81 7.33 -9.58
C SER A 42 -25.95 8.36 -10.70
N LEU A 43 -25.13 8.15 -11.76
CA LEU A 43 -25.29 8.72 -13.09
C LEU A 43 -25.55 7.57 -14.06
N ARG A 44 -26.57 7.66 -14.92
CA ARG A 44 -26.94 6.61 -15.87
C ARG A 44 -26.83 7.10 -17.30
N TYR A 45 -26.22 6.25 -18.15
CA TYR A 45 -26.03 6.51 -19.56
C TYR A 45 -26.49 5.29 -20.37
N GLU A 46 -27.05 5.53 -21.54
CA GLU A 46 -27.49 4.48 -22.48
C GLU A 46 -27.10 4.86 -23.91
N ASN A 47 -26.86 3.85 -24.74
CA ASN A 47 -26.51 4.06 -26.16
C ASN A 47 -27.67 3.79 -27.12
N GLY A 48 -28.87 3.54 -26.64
CA GLY A 48 -30.05 3.21 -27.44
C GLY A 48 -29.98 1.86 -28.18
N LYS A 49 -28.91 1.08 -27.99
CA LYS A 49 -28.71 -0.27 -28.60
C LYS A 49 -28.62 -1.39 -27.56
N GLY A 50 -29.11 -1.13 -26.34
CA GLY A 50 -29.12 -2.10 -25.26
C GLY A 50 -27.83 -2.14 -24.43
N LEU A 51 -26.93 -1.15 -24.55
CA LEU A 51 -25.79 -1.02 -23.67
C LEU A 51 -26.02 0.14 -22.69
N ALA A 52 -25.71 -0.10 -21.40
CA ALA A 52 -25.88 0.87 -20.35
C ALA A 52 -24.61 1.02 -19.49
N LEU A 53 -24.41 2.22 -18.97
CA LEU A 53 -23.39 2.54 -17.98
C LEU A 53 -24.04 3.17 -16.75
N THR A 54 -23.65 2.71 -15.58
CA THR A 54 -24.03 3.33 -14.31
C THR A 54 -22.76 3.73 -13.55
N VAL A 55 -22.58 5.02 -13.34
CA VAL A 55 -21.55 5.53 -12.42
C VAL A 55 -22.18 5.61 -11.05
N HIS A 56 -21.82 4.71 -10.18
CA HIS A 56 -22.28 4.68 -8.80
C HIS A 56 -21.52 5.71 -7.95
N LYS A 57 -22.23 6.32 -7.01
CA LYS A 57 -21.72 7.32 -6.08
C LYS A 57 -22.12 6.96 -4.65
N ARG A 58 -21.16 6.99 -3.73
CA ARG A 58 -21.42 6.81 -2.29
C ARG A 58 -20.62 7.83 -1.49
N GLN A 59 -21.34 8.63 -0.68
CA GLN A 59 -20.66 9.57 0.23
C GLN A 59 -19.94 8.78 1.35
N GLU A 60 -18.67 9.09 1.55
CA GLU A 60 -17.79 8.52 2.58
C GLU A 60 -17.23 9.65 3.42
N GLN A 61 -17.93 10.06 4.50
CA GLN A 61 -17.56 11.25 5.26
C GLN A 61 -17.39 12.49 4.34
N ASP A 62 -16.18 13.04 4.25
CA ASP A 62 -15.84 14.20 3.42
C ASP A 62 -15.25 13.80 2.05
N ALA A 63 -15.42 12.55 1.62
CA ALA A 63 -14.97 12.04 0.32
C ALA A 63 -16.10 11.35 -0.43
N LEU A 64 -15.93 11.18 -1.73
CA LEU A 64 -16.87 10.51 -2.61
C LEU A 64 -16.27 9.22 -3.16
N ARG A 65 -16.86 8.07 -2.86
CA ARG A 65 -16.50 6.78 -3.44
C ARG A 65 -17.30 6.55 -4.71
N VAL A 66 -16.63 6.19 -5.80
CA VAL A 66 -17.23 6.01 -7.12
C VAL A 66 -16.74 4.74 -7.81
N TRP A 67 -17.58 4.16 -8.68
CA TRP A 67 -17.22 3.06 -9.58
C TRP A 67 -18.20 3.02 -10.75
N THR A 68 -17.79 2.39 -11.84
CA THR A 68 -18.64 2.25 -13.03
C THR A 68 -19.07 0.80 -13.21
N GLU A 69 -20.34 0.58 -13.48
CA GLU A 69 -20.93 -0.69 -13.93
C GLU A 69 -21.33 -0.55 -15.40
N PHE A 70 -20.87 -1.48 -16.21
CA PHE A 70 -21.32 -1.67 -17.59
C PHE A 70 -22.27 -2.84 -17.65
N SER A 71 -23.43 -2.67 -18.30
CA SER A 71 -24.45 -3.71 -18.47
C SER A 71 -24.76 -3.91 -19.95
N ASN A 72 -24.77 -5.17 -20.39
CA ASN A 72 -25.10 -5.56 -21.74
C ASN A 72 -26.52 -6.16 -21.82
N HIS A 73 -27.48 -5.34 -22.24
CA HIS A 73 -28.86 -5.74 -22.52
C HIS A 73 -29.13 -5.95 -24.02
N SER A 74 -28.06 -5.92 -24.85
CA SER A 74 -28.19 -6.21 -26.29
C SER A 74 -28.32 -7.69 -26.58
N GLY A 75 -28.55 -8.05 -27.85
CA GLY A 75 -28.61 -9.45 -28.27
C GLY A 75 -27.25 -10.11 -28.57
N GLU A 76 -26.14 -9.37 -28.46
CA GLU A 76 -24.81 -9.84 -28.84
C GLU A 76 -23.79 -9.60 -27.72
N ALA A 77 -22.76 -10.46 -27.65
CA ALA A 77 -21.64 -10.25 -26.75
C ALA A 77 -20.79 -9.07 -27.24
N VAL A 78 -20.36 -8.22 -26.31
CA VAL A 78 -19.47 -7.09 -26.56
C VAL A 78 -18.20 -7.21 -25.75
N THR A 79 -17.08 -6.70 -26.27
CA THR A 79 -15.80 -6.78 -25.58
C THR A 79 -15.33 -5.38 -25.20
N LEU A 80 -15.22 -5.16 -23.90
CA LEU A 80 -14.60 -3.96 -23.33
C LEU A 80 -13.09 -3.98 -23.59
N GLU A 81 -12.56 -2.86 -23.99
CA GLU A 81 -11.14 -2.61 -24.17
C GLU A 81 -10.60 -1.63 -23.13
N MET A 82 -11.47 -0.77 -22.62
CA MET A 82 -11.24 0.16 -21.52
C MET A 82 -12.58 0.48 -20.86
N LEU A 83 -12.58 0.53 -19.52
CA LEU A 83 -13.69 1.07 -18.72
C LEU A 83 -13.10 1.79 -17.52
N ALA A 84 -13.36 3.08 -17.40
CA ALA A 84 -12.87 3.91 -16.30
C ALA A 84 -13.66 3.65 -15.02
N SER A 85 -12.96 3.59 -13.88
CA SER A 85 -13.60 3.61 -12.56
C SER A 85 -14.23 4.97 -12.27
N PHE A 86 -13.59 6.03 -12.76
CA PHE A 86 -14.04 7.42 -12.68
C PHE A 86 -13.48 8.24 -13.84
N ALA A 87 -14.16 9.32 -14.17
CA ALA A 87 -13.64 10.43 -14.95
C ALA A 87 -14.14 11.76 -14.37
N LEU A 88 -13.25 12.75 -14.30
CA LEU A 88 -13.54 14.10 -13.86
C LEU A 88 -13.26 15.06 -15.00
N GLN A 89 -14.26 15.83 -15.42
CA GLN A 89 -14.13 16.87 -16.43
C GLN A 89 -14.13 18.26 -15.78
N ASP A 90 -13.67 19.26 -16.52
CA ASP A 90 -13.64 20.64 -16.08
C ASP A 90 -12.90 20.87 -14.75
N VAL A 91 -11.77 20.21 -14.57
CA VAL A 91 -10.92 20.39 -13.39
C VAL A 91 -10.03 21.62 -13.59
N GLU A 92 -10.16 22.61 -12.71
CA GLU A 92 -9.22 23.73 -12.62
C GLU A 92 -8.01 23.30 -11.80
N ALA A 93 -6.85 23.21 -12.43
CA ALA A 93 -5.59 22.90 -11.77
C ALA A 93 -4.42 23.30 -12.66
N ASP A 94 -3.30 23.67 -12.03
CA ASP A 94 -2.04 24.02 -12.70
C ASP A 94 -0.85 23.22 -12.18
N ALA A 95 -1.06 22.37 -11.16
CA ALA A 95 -0.06 21.45 -10.65
C ALA A 95 -0.67 20.09 -10.29
N ILE A 96 0.17 19.06 -10.40
CA ILE A 96 -0.18 17.66 -10.24
C ILE A 96 0.77 17.02 -9.26
N TYR A 97 0.24 16.31 -8.26
CA TYR A 97 0.99 15.51 -7.31
C TYR A 97 0.84 14.03 -7.62
N ARG A 98 1.98 13.33 -7.64
CA ARG A 98 2.05 11.87 -7.76
C ARG A 98 2.96 11.32 -6.67
N LEU A 99 2.67 10.10 -6.20
CA LEU A 99 3.54 9.37 -5.30
C LEU A 99 4.30 8.30 -6.11
N GLN A 100 5.57 8.57 -6.40
CA GLN A 100 6.46 7.61 -7.04
C GLN A 100 6.87 6.56 -6.02
N SER A 101 7.02 5.32 -6.47
CA SER A 101 7.40 4.22 -5.61
C SER A 101 8.46 3.35 -6.27
N PHE A 102 9.37 2.86 -5.46
CA PHE A 102 10.35 1.85 -5.82
C PHE A 102 10.72 1.07 -4.55
N TRP A 103 11.30 -0.11 -4.70
CA TRP A 103 11.77 -0.90 -3.57
C TRP A 103 12.68 -0.07 -2.64
N SER A 104 12.37 -0.03 -1.36
CA SER A 104 13.07 0.76 -0.33
C SER A 104 13.13 2.27 -0.59
N ALA A 105 12.20 2.79 -1.40
CA ALA A 105 12.05 4.20 -1.74
C ALA A 105 10.59 4.55 -2.06
N GLU A 106 9.67 4.03 -1.27
CA GLU A 106 8.23 4.12 -1.49
C GLU A 106 7.70 5.55 -1.23
N GLY A 107 6.68 5.93 -1.96
CA GLY A 107 5.86 7.11 -1.69
C GLY A 107 6.54 8.46 -1.93
N LYS A 108 7.56 8.55 -2.79
CA LYS A 108 8.22 9.83 -3.08
C LYS A 108 7.25 10.81 -3.73
N LEU A 109 6.91 11.88 -3.00
CA LEU A 109 6.04 12.93 -3.50
C LEU A 109 6.72 13.71 -4.62
N ARG A 110 6.02 13.86 -5.75
CA ARG A 110 6.40 14.71 -6.86
C ARG A 110 5.29 15.71 -7.14
N ARG A 111 5.63 16.98 -7.23
CA ARG A 111 4.79 18.06 -7.74
C ARG A 111 5.34 18.47 -9.10
N GLU A 112 4.49 18.44 -10.11
CA GLU A 112 4.81 18.78 -11.49
C GLU A 112 3.74 19.76 -11.97
N THR A 113 4.15 20.81 -12.66
CA THR A 113 3.20 21.77 -13.21
C THR A 113 2.64 21.27 -14.54
N VAL A 114 1.53 21.87 -14.99
CA VAL A 114 1.01 21.62 -16.34
C VAL A 114 2.05 21.95 -17.42
N TYR A 115 2.99 22.89 -17.15
CA TYR A 115 4.08 23.23 -18.06
C TYR A 115 5.13 22.11 -18.12
N ASP A 116 5.51 21.53 -16.98
CA ASP A 116 6.48 20.43 -16.93
C ASP A 116 5.99 19.21 -17.72
N LEU A 117 4.66 19.01 -17.74
CA LEU A 117 3.99 17.87 -18.38
C LEU A 117 3.42 18.20 -19.77
N HIS A 118 3.67 19.40 -20.31
CA HIS A 118 3.09 19.86 -21.56
C HIS A 118 1.56 19.78 -21.67
N LEU A 119 0.86 19.92 -20.56
CA LEU A 119 -0.61 19.83 -20.49
C LEU A 119 -1.31 21.16 -20.80
N GLU A 120 -0.61 22.13 -21.35
CA GLU A 120 -1.20 23.39 -21.82
C GLU A 120 -2.10 23.19 -23.05
N PRO A 121 -3.10 24.07 -23.26
CA PRO A 121 -3.95 24.01 -24.43
C PRO A 121 -3.15 24.03 -25.74
N SER A 122 -3.58 23.24 -26.72
CA SER A 122 -3.05 23.33 -28.08
C SER A 122 -3.50 24.64 -28.75
N TRP A 123 -2.71 25.13 -29.71
CA TRP A 123 -3.07 26.29 -30.52
C TRP A 123 -4.38 26.10 -31.32
N SER A 124 -4.77 24.85 -31.58
CA SER A 124 -6.03 24.49 -32.24
C SER A 124 -6.83 23.51 -31.41
N GLY A 125 -8.15 23.45 -31.61
CA GLY A 125 -9.04 22.49 -30.94
C GLY A 125 -8.83 21.03 -31.35
N HIS A 126 -7.85 20.74 -32.23
CA HIS A 126 -7.52 19.37 -32.66
C HIS A 126 -6.45 18.69 -31.78
N GLY A 127 -5.69 19.46 -30.99
CA GLY A 127 -4.63 18.90 -30.16
C GLY A 127 -5.13 18.48 -28.78
N VAL A 128 -4.88 17.22 -28.40
CA VAL A 128 -5.06 16.73 -27.02
C VAL A 128 -3.69 16.45 -26.45
N ARG A 129 -3.37 17.06 -25.31
CA ARG A 129 -2.18 16.75 -24.55
C ARG A 129 -2.56 15.87 -23.38
N ALA A 130 -1.85 14.79 -23.15
CA ALA A 130 -2.17 13.82 -22.13
C ALA A 130 -0.90 13.28 -21.47
N GLU A 131 -0.94 13.18 -20.15
CA GLU A 131 0.04 12.47 -19.34
C GLU A 131 -0.63 11.25 -18.74
N ARG A 132 -0.15 10.05 -19.15
CA ARG A 132 -0.63 8.77 -18.66
C ARG A 132 0.42 8.12 -17.78
N PHE A 133 0.03 7.59 -16.64
CA PHE A 133 0.88 6.86 -15.73
C PHE A 133 0.12 5.72 -15.06
N GLY A 134 0.85 4.78 -14.48
CA GLY A 134 0.27 3.61 -13.83
C GLY A 134 1.33 2.57 -13.48
N THR A 135 0.85 1.41 -13.10
CA THR A 135 1.68 0.25 -12.76
C THR A 135 1.12 -1.00 -13.43
N VAL A 136 2.01 -1.84 -13.95
CA VAL A 136 1.66 -3.12 -14.55
C VAL A 136 2.14 -4.26 -13.66
N GLY A 137 1.29 -5.26 -13.43
CA GLY A 137 1.61 -6.47 -12.66
C GLY A 137 0.74 -6.65 -11.43
N SER A 138 1.11 -7.63 -10.61
CA SER A 138 0.43 -8.02 -9.38
C SER A 138 0.91 -7.25 -8.13
N MET A 139 1.73 -6.23 -8.34
CA MET A 139 2.23 -5.30 -7.33
C MET A 139 1.77 -3.88 -7.71
N PRO A 140 0.58 -3.43 -7.27
CA PRO A 140 -0.04 -2.19 -7.76
C PRO A 140 0.70 -0.91 -7.37
N VAL A 141 1.68 -0.97 -6.46
CA VAL A 141 2.43 0.19 -5.94
C VAL A 141 3.92 0.16 -6.36
N ARG A 142 4.29 -0.65 -7.33
CA ARG A 142 5.71 -0.86 -7.67
C ARG A 142 6.40 0.36 -8.27
N LYS A 143 5.71 1.17 -9.10
CA LYS A 143 6.25 2.38 -9.75
C LYS A 143 5.58 3.65 -9.26
N TYR A 144 4.27 3.61 -9.11
CA TYR A 144 3.45 4.68 -8.57
C TYR A 144 2.44 4.10 -7.59
N PHE A 145 2.07 4.89 -6.60
CA PHE A 145 0.81 4.66 -5.89
C PHE A 145 -0.37 4.95 -6.82
N PRO A 146 -1.48 4.24 -6.70
CA PRO A 146 -2.72 4.54 -7.41
C PRO A 146 -3.38 5.80 -6.83
N PHE A 147 -2.64 6.91 -6.89
CA PHE A 147 -2.92 8.20 -6.27
C PHE A 147 -2.56 9.33 -7.23
N LEU A 148 -3.39 10.35 -7.24
CA LEU A 148 -3.20 11.60 -7.95
C LEU A 148 -3.84 12.73 -7.14
N ALA A 149 -3.19 13.90 -7.05
CA ALA A 149 -3.84 15.11 -6.58
C ALA A 149 -3.55 16.25 -7.56
N LEU A 150 -4.54 17.14 -7.74
CA LEU A 150 -4.51 18.27 -8.62
C LEU A 150 -4.73 19.54 -7.80
N GLU A 151 -3.84 20.51 -7.94
CA GLU A 151 -3.86 21.78 -7.22
C GLU A 151 -4.16 22.94 -8.17
N ASP A 152 -5.09 23.81 -7.79
CA ASP A 152 -5.19 25.18 -8.31
C ASP A 152 -4.34 26.09 -7.40
N SER A 153 -3.12 26.41 -7.84
CA SER A 153 -2.17 27.20 -7.04
C SER A 153 -2.65 28.62 -6.72
N ARG A 154 -3.68 29.13 -7.43
CA ARG A 154 -4.26 30.46 -7.16
C ARG A 154 -5.10 30.45 -5.90
N THR A 155 -5.77 29.34 -5.62
CA THR A 155 -6.69 29.19 -4.50
C THR A 155 -6.13 28.30 -3.39
N GLY A 156 -5.13 27.47 -3.70
CA GLY A 156 -4.63 26.40 -2.85
C GLY A 156 -5.50 25.14 -2.87
N HIS A 157 -6.69 25.21 -3.52
CA HIS A 157 -7.64 24.09 -3.53
C HIS A 157 -7.06 22.85 -4.22
N VAL A 158 -7.24 21.69 -3.59
CA VAL A 158 -6.75 20.41 -4.08
C VAL A 158 -7.89 19.42 -4.26
N THR A 159 -7.92 18.75 -5.43
CA THR A 159 -8.75 17.57 -5.68
C THR A 159 -7.82 16.34 -5.73
N ALA A 160 -8.02 15.40 -4.83
CA ALA A 160 -7.22 14.18 -4.74
C ALA A 160 -8.07 12.94 -5.07
N VAL A 161 -7.45 11.95 -5.70
CA VAL A 161 -8.08 10.70 -6.12
C VAL A 161 -7.19 9.51 -5.75
N GLN A 162 -7.80 8.44 -5.25
CA GLN A 162 -7.13 7.16 -4.99
C GLN A 162 -7.93 6.01 -5.57
N LEU A 163 -7.27 5.12 -6.37
CA LEU A 163 -7.87 3.91 -6.91
C LEU A 163 -7.69 2.72 -5.95
N TYR A 164 -8.74 1.92 -5.82
CA TYR A 164 -8.80 0.70 -5.01
C TYR A 164 -8.53 -0.53 -5.89
N VAL A 165 -7.29 -0.68 -6.33
CA VAL A 165 -6.86 -1.70 -7.30
C VAL A 165 -5.88 -2.70 -6.70
N GLY A 166 -6.01 -3.97 -7.08
CA GLY A 166 -5.11 -5.04 -6.62
C GLY A 166 -3.98 -5.38 -7.59
N ALA A 167 -4.11 -4.98 -8.87
CA ALA A 167 -3.15 -5.29 -9.93
C ALA A 167 -3.00 -4.10 -10.89
N SER A 168 -2.68 -4.37 -12.16
CA SER A 168 -2.42 -3.35 -13.18
C SER A 168 -3.51 -2.28 -13.27
N TRP A 169 -3.11 -1.03 -13.23
CA TRP A 169 -3.98 0.15 -13.25
C TRP A 169 -3.34 1.31 -14.01
N GLN A 170 -4.14 2.28 -14.38
CA GLN A 170 -3.70 3.51 -15.03
C GLN A 170 -4.54 4.71 -14.61
N MET A 171 -3.93 5.91 -14.72
CA MET A 171 -4.60 7.20 -14.69
C MET A 171 -4.07 8.06 -15.83
N GLU A 172 -4.91 8.94 -16.35
CA GLU A 172 -4.56 9.92 -17.36
C GLU A 172 -5.06 11.30 -16.93
N VAL A 173 -4.20 12.30 -17.08
CA VAL A 173 -4.58 13.72 -17.03
C VAL A 173 -4.44 14.27 -18.44
N SER A 174 -5.49 14.87 -18.97
CA SER A 174 -5.48 15.40 -20.32
C SER A 174 -6.02 16.82 -20.39
N CYS A 175 -5.49 17.60 -21.34
CA CYS A 175 -5.96 18.94 -21.68
C CYS A 175 -6.42 18.93 -23.15
N ARG A 176 -7.71 19.11 -23.37
CA ARG A 176 -8.33 19.18 -24.67
C ARG A 176 -8.85 20.59 -24.98
N GLU A 177 -9.43 21.21 -23.97
CA GLU A 177 -10.15 22.45 -24.12
C GLU A 177 -9.22 23.68 -24.16
N LYS A 178 -9.60 24.69 -24.94
CA LYS A 178 -8.87 25.96 -25.01
C LYS A 178 -8.87 26.72 -23.68
N SER A 179 -9.81 26.41 -22.79
CA SER A 179 -9.89 26.95 -21.44
C SER A 179 -8.71 26.57 -20.55
N GLY A 180 -7.95 25.53 -20.91
CA GLY A 180 -6.88 24.96 -20.08
C GLY A 180 -7.39 24.05 -18.97
N ARG A 181 -8.70 23.80 -18.88
CA ARG A 181 -9.25 22.86 -17.90
C ARG A 181 -8.85 21.43 -18.22
N LEU A 182 -8.60 20.67 -17.16
CA LEU A 182 -8.11 19.29 -17.25
C LEU A 182 -9.27 18.29 -17.18
N THR A 183 -9.05 17.15 -17.81
CA THR A 183 -9.84 15.92 -17.60
C THR A 183 -8.96 14.89 -16.96
N VAL A 184 -9.47 14.20 -15.94
CA VAL A 184 -8.78 13.12 -15.22
C VAL A 184 -9.59 11.85 -15.35
N THR A 185 -8.95 10.77 -15.78
CA THR A 185 -9.59 9.47 -15.99
C THR A 185 -8.72 8.38 -15.38
N GLY A 186 -9.32 7.38 -14.72
CA GLY A 186 -8.55 6.29 -14.15
C GLY A 186 -9.36 5.03 -13.90
N GLY A 187 -8.66 3.92 -13.80
CA GLY A 187 -9.23 2.59 -13.58
C GLY A 187 -8.24 1.48 -13.87
N LEU A 188 -8.74 0.31 -14.28
CA LEU A 188 -7.90 -0.78 -14.75
C LEU A 188 -7.03 -0.33 -15.92
N ALA A 189 -5.80 -0.85 -15.98
CA ALA A 189 -4.97 -0.72 -17.17
C ALA A 189 -5.71 -1.31 -18.37
N ASP A 190 -5.83 -0.54 -19.45
CA ASP A 190 -6.58 -0.90 -20.65
C ASP A 190 -5.85 -1.93 -21.52
N ARG A 191 -6.38 -2.20 -22.71
CA ARG A 191 -5.75 -3.10 -23.68
C ARG A 191 -4.33 -2.67 -24.05
N GLU A 192 -4.12 -1.39 -24.29
CA GLU A 192 -2.84 -0.87 -24.76
C GLU A 192 -1.77 -0.80 -23.64
N PHE A 193 -2.19 -0.54 -22.41
CA PHE A 193 -1.28 -0.41 -21.27
C PHE A 193 -1.11 -1.71 -20.47
N GLY A 194 -2.21 -2.50 -20.29
CA GLY A 194 -2.24 -3.68 -19.44
C GLY A 194 -2.70 -4.97 -20.12
N HIS A 195 -2.82 -5.00 -21.45
CA HIS A 195 -3.37 -6.15 -22.21
C HIS A 195 -4.72 -6.66 -21.66
N TRP A 196 -5.56 -5.73 -21.18
CA TRP A 196 -6.85 -6.05 -20.61
C TRP A 196 -7.98 -5.88 -21.61
N THR A 197 -8.75 -6.94 -21.79
CA THR A 197 -10.06 -6.92 -22.44
C THR A 197 -11.01 -7.82 -21.68
N ARG A 198 -12.30 -7.47 -21.69
CA ARG A 198 -13.36 -8.24 -21.04
C ARG A 198 -14.56 -8.37 -21.94
N THR A 199 -14.89 -9.59 -22.33
CA THR A 199 -16.14 -9.86 -23.03
C THR A 199 -17.28 -9.97 -22.04
N VAL A 200 -18.39 -9.27 -22.33
CA VAL A 200 -19.61 -9.25 -21.53
C VAL A 200 -20.73 -9.79 -22.42
N ALA A 201 -21.29 -10.94 -22.04
CA ALA A 201 -22.35 -11.59 -22.80
C ALA A 201 -23.71 -10.87 -22.60
N PRO A 202 -24.71 -11.14 -23.47
CA PRO A 202 -26.06 -10.62 -23.26
C PRO A 202 -26.62 -10.98 -21.87
N GLY A 203 -27.11 -9.97 -21.16
CA GLY A 203 -27.63 -10.12 -19.79
C GLY A 203 -26.56 -10.07 -18.69
N GLU A 204 -25.27 -9.97 -19.03
CA GLU A 204 -24.18 -9.83 -18.06
C GLU A 204 -23.81 -8.38 -17.81
N SER A 205 -23.13 -8.15 -16.68
CA SER A 205 -22.54 -6.86 -16.30
C SER A 205 -21.09 -7.03 -15.90
N PHE A 206 -20.32 -5.93 -15.99
CA PHE A 206 -18.96 -5.82 -15.47
C PHE A 206 -18.83 -4.55 -14.62
N THR A 207 -18.28 -4.70 -13.42
CA THR A 207 -18.04 -3.59 -12.47
C THR A 207 -16.55 -3.33 -12.31
N THR A 208 -16.16 -2.06 -12.40
CA THR A 208 -14.77 -1.61 -12.21
C THR A 208 -14.38 -1.66 -10.73
N PRO A 209 -13.06 -1.64 -10.41
CA PRO A 209 -12.58 -1.24 -9.09
C PRO A 209 -13.12 0.13 -8.69
N GLN A 210 -13.16 0.37 -7.39
CA GLN A 210 -13.62 1.66 -6.84
C GLN A 210 -12.51 2.70 -6.90
N ALA A 211 -12.90 3.98 -6.87
CA ALA A 211 -12.05 5.13 -6.62
C ALA A 211 -12.65 5.99 -5.52
N VAL A 212 -11.81 6.67 -4.77
CA VAL A 212 -12.24 7.68 -3.79
C VAL A 212 -11.70 9.03 -4.24
N ILE A 213 -12.56 10.04 -4.23
CA ILE A 213 -12.29 11.42 -4.62
C ILE A 213 -12.52 12.30 -3.39
N ALA A 214 -11.55 13.12 -3.04
CA ALA A 214 -11.66 14.08 -1.95
C ALA A 214 -11.17 15.44 -2.38
N GLN A 215 -11.75 16.50 -1.82
CA GLN A 215 -11.33 17.88 -2.02
C GLN A 215 -10.85 18.46 -0.70
N GLY A 216 -9.96 19.44 -0.76
CA GLY A 216 -9.42 20.13 0.41
C GLY A 216 -8.94 21.53 0.06
N GLU A 217 -8.75 22.35 1.08
CA GLU A 217 -8.16 23.70 0.95
C GLU A 217 -6.66 23.64 0.66
N ASP A 218 -6.06 22.48 0.95
CA ASP A 218 -4.66 22.14 0.65
C ASP A 218 -4.48 20.63 0.45
N LEU A 219 -3.26 20.22 0.13
CA LEU A 219 -2.90 18.81 -0.08
C LEU A 219 -3.09 17.97 1.19
N TYR A 220 -2.82 18.52 2.38
CA TYR A 220 -2.93 17.77 3.64
C TYR A 220 -4.38 17.41 3.93
N GLN A 221 -5.28 18.37 3.81
CA GLN A 221 -6.70 18.17 4.04
C GLN A 221 -7.30 17.19 3.01
N ALA A 222 -6.98 17.35 1.72
CA ALA A 222 -7.46 16.45 0.67
C ALA A 222 -6.98 15.00 0.93
N CYS A 223 -5.70 14.81 1.26
CA CYS A 223 -5.15 13.48 1.59
C CYS A 223 -5.74 12.90 2.88
N ALA A 224 -5.93 13.72 3.92
CA ALA A 224 -6.54 13.27 5.16
C ALA A 224 -7.96 12.72 4.93
N ARG A 225 -8.75 13.38 4.06
CA ARG A 225 -10.10 12.92 3.66
C ARG A 225 -10.05 11.61 2.85
N LEU A 226 -9.09 11.45 1.93
CA LEU A 226 -8.88 10.19 1.22
C LEU A 226 -8.56 9.04 2.18
N VAL A 227 -7.63 9.27 3.10
CA VAL A 227 -7.20 8.25 4.07
C VAL A 227 -8.31 7.93 5.07
N ALA A 228 -9.10 8.92 5.50
CA ALA A 228 -10.26 8.72 6.38
C ALA A 228 -11.33 7.80 5.76
N ALA A 229 -11.48 7.85 4.43
CA ALA A 229 -12.44 7.00 3.69
C ALA A 229 -11.99 5.53 3.54
N GLN A 230 -10.80 5.15 4.00
CA GLN A 230 -10.34 3.76 4.00
C GLN A 230 -10.89 3.01 5.22
N HIS A 231 -11.30 1.74 5.01
CA HIS A 231 -11.91 0.87 6.02
C HIS A 231 -11.05 -0.37 6.26
N PRO A 232 -9.89 -0.26 6.94
CA PRO A 232 -9.03 -1.40 7.20
C PRO A 232 -9.70 -2.44 8.10
N ALA A 233 -9.34 -3.69 7.88
CA ALA A 233 -9.81 -4.81 8.68
C ALA A 233 -8.97 -4.97 9.95
N ILE A 234 -8.98 -3.97 10.82
CA ILE A 234 -8.24 -4.02 12.10
C ILE A 234 -8.77 -5.15 12.97
N SER A 235 -7.87 -6.02 13.43
CA SER A 235 -8.20 -7.06 14.39
C SER A 235 -8.51 -6.45 15.77
N PRO A 236 -9.50 -6.95 16.50
CA PRO A 236 -9.79 -6.47 17.86
C PRO A 236 -8.62 -6.60 18.85
N VAL A 237 -7.69 -7.53 18.61
CA VAL A 237 -6.47 -7.68 19.43
C VAL A 237 -5.37 -6.69 19.06
N ASP A 238 -5.58 -5.91 18.00
CA ASP A 238 -4.62 -4.94 17.45
C ASP A 238 -5.13 -3.48 17.48
N ASP A 239 -6.21 -3.21 18.20
CA ASP A 239 -6.88 -1.91 18.22
C ASP A 239 -6.19 -0.85 19.08
N HIS A 240 -5.13 -1.22 19.83
CA HIS A 240 -4.42 -0.35 20.77
C HIS A 240 -3.00 0.03 20.36
N MET A 241 -2.66 -0.06 19.08
CA MET A 241 -1.32 0.31 18.58
C MET A 241 -0.18 -0.44 19.31
N GLY A 242 -0.34 -1.74 19.55
CA GLY A 242 0.64 -2.55 20.27
C GLY A 242 2.01 -2.56 19.59
N ILE A 243 3.07 -2.56 20.38
CA ILE A 243 4.45 -2.64 19.92
C ILE A 243 4.75 -4.07 19.48
N LEU A 244 5.41 -4.20 18.34
CA LEU A 244 5.76 -5.48 17.78
C LEU A 244 7.28 -5.64 17.72
N PHE A 245 7.74 -6.89 17.81
CA PHE A 245 9.10 -7.31 17.49
C PHE A 245 9.08 -8.29 16.32
N ASN A 246 9.91 -8.04 15.31
CA ASN A 246 10.15 -8.97 14.21
C ASN A 246 11.61 -9.41 14.23
N GLU A 247 11.87 -10.73 14.17
CA GLU A 247 13.22 -11.27 14.35
C GLU A 247 14.07 -11.28 13.08
N TYR A 248 13.52 -10.89 11.91
CA TYR A 248 14.22 -10.97 10.63
C TYR A 248 15.61 -10.30 10.64
N CYS A 249 15.68 -9.03 11.03
CA CYS A 249 16.95 -8.30 11.08
C CYS A 249 17.87 -8.72 12.25
N THR A 250 17.43 -9.67 13.07
CA THR A 250 18.26 -10.32 14.09
C THR A 250 18.91 -11.58 13.55
N THR A 251 18.14 -12.44 12.88
CA THR A 251 18.58 -13.77 12.46
C THR A 251 18.86 -13.91 10.97
N TRP A 252 18.38 -12.94 10.17
CA TRP A 252 18.50 -12.91 8.71
C TRP A 252 18.01 -14.22 8.04
N GLY A 253 16.81 -14.68 8.46
CA GLY A 253 16.20 -15.89 7.94
C GLY A 253 16.75 -17.19 8.54
N ASN A 254 17.29 -17.11 9.75
CA ASN A 254 17.72 -18.27 10.53
C ASN A 254 17.05 -18.35 11.92
N PRO A 255 15.71 -18.40 12.01
CA PRO A 255 14.96 -18.45 13.26
C PRO A 255 15.10 -19.85 13.89
N ASN A 256 16.17 -20.07 14.65
CA ASN A 256 16.31 -21.31 15.42
C ASN A 256 15.76 -21.12 16.84
N LEU A 257 15.40 -22.25 17.48
CA LEU A 257 14.74 -22.24 18.78
C LEU A 257 15.56 -21.56 19.88
N GLU A 258 16.87 -21.69 19.87
CA GLU A 258 17.77 -21.09 20.85
C GLU A 258 17.73 -19.55 20.74
N ASN A 259 17.87 -19.04 19.52
CA ASN A 259 17.78 -17.60 19.27
C ASN A 259 16.40 -17.04 19.65
N LEU A 260 15.32 -17.73 19.24
CA LEU A 260 13.95 -17.28 19.56
C LEU A 260 13.72 -17.21 21.07
N LYS A 261 14.22 -18.20 21.84
CA LYS A 261 14.13 -18.22 23.31
C LYS A 261 14.94 -17.07 23.93
N ALA A 262 16.19 -16.87 23.51
CA ALA A 262 17.04 -15.80 24.03
C ALA A 262 16.44 -14.41 23.79
N ILE A 263 15.87 -14.18 22.61
CA ILE A 263 15.18 -12.91 22.29
C ILE A 263 13.92 -12.77 23.15
N ALA A 264 13.08 -13.79 23.22
CA ALA A 264 11.84 -13.76 23.97
C ALA A 264 12.08 -13.51 25.48
N ASP A 265 13.14 -14.11 26.06
CA ASP A 265 13.55 -13.86 27.45
C ASP A 265 13.93 -12.39 27.67
N ARG A 266 14.61 -11.76 26.70
CA ARG A 266 15.02 -10.37 26.81
C ARG A 266 13.84 -9.40 26.70
N LEU A 267 12.81 -9.78 25.94
CA LEU A 267 11.60 -8.99 25.71
C LEU A 267 10.52 -9.17 26.79
N GLU A 268 10.65 -10.20 27.65
CA GLU A 268 9.69 -10.48 28.72
C GLU A 268 9.49 -9.25 29.64
N GLY A 269 8.24 -8.87 29.86
CA GLY A 269 7.88 -7.74 30.71
C GLY A 269 8.13 -6.35 30.13
N LYS A 270 8.65 -6.22 28.90
CA LYS A 270 8.93 -4.94 28.25
C LYS A 270 7.69 -4.30 27.58
N GLY A 271 6.54 -5.01 27.60
CA GLY A 271 5.32 -4.51 26.96
C GLY A 271 5.33 -4.59 25.44
N ILE A 272 6.03 -5.57 24.89
CA ILE A 272 5.95 -6.00 23.50
C ILE A 272 4.71 -6.89 23.37
N GLN A 273 3.83 -6.58 22.43
CA GLN A 273 2.58 -7.33 22.24
C GLN A 273 2.77 -8.51 21.30
N PHE A 274 3.47 -8.31 20.19
CA PHE A 274 3.63 -9.32 19.14
C PHE A 274 5.10 -9.69 18.96
N PHE A 275 5.36 -10.98 18.78
CA PHE A 275 6.68 -11.51 18.39
C PHE A 275 6.53 -12.33 17.12
N VAL A 276 7.08 -11.84 16.00
CA VAL A 276 6.94 -12.46 14.69
C VAL A 276 8.17 -13.29 14.36
N ILE A 277 7.95 -14.58 14.11
CA ILE A 277 8.92 -15.51 13.50
C ILE A 277 8.83 -15.26 12.00
N ASP A 278 9.89 -14.68 11.42
CA ASP A 278 9.95 -14.31 10.00
C ASP A 278 10.38 -15.51 9.13
N CYS A 279 10.82 -15.31 7.91
CA CYS A 279 11.18 -16.35 6.96
C CYS A 279 12.28 -17.30 7.49
N GLY A 280 12.36 -18.51 6.92
CA GLY A 280 13.41 -19.48 7.23
C GLY A 280 13.04 -20.55 8.27
N TRP A 281 11.86 -20.53 8.86
CA TRP A 281 11.35 -21.56 9.76
C TRP A 281 11.01 -22.88 9.03
N TYR A 282 10.90 -22.85 7.70
CA TYR A 282 10.51 -23.96 6.81
C TYR A 282 11.68 -24.43 5.94
N GLY A 283 11.46 -25.55 5.24
CA GLY A 283 12.44 -26.15 4.33
C GLY A 283 13.62 -26.82 5.04
N GLN A 284 14.50 -27.45 4.28
CA GLN A 284 15.70 -28.09 4.80
C GLN A 284 16.92 -27.36 4.22
N GLY A 285 17.74 -26.75 5.08
CA GLY A 285 18.94 -26.00 4.68
C GLY A 285 18.85 -24.47 4.83
N ALA A 286 19.94 -23.76 4.45
CA ALA A 286 20.10 -22.35 4.75
C ALA A 286 19.36 -21.39 3.78
N GLU A 287 18.97 -21.85 2.59
CA GLU A 287 18.45 -20.98 1.53
C GLU A 287 16.93 -20.91 1.54
N TRP A 288 16.37 -20.11 2.44
CA TRP A 288 14.94 -19.93 2.60
C TRP A 288 14.21 -19.48 1.31
N PRO A 289 14.78 -18.60 0.44
CA PRO A 289 14.05 -18.13 -0.75
C PRO A 289 13.74 -19.23 -1.76
N LEU A 290 14.55 -20.30 -1.77
CA LEU A 290 14.39 -21.42 -2.71
C LEU A 290 13.37 -22.45 -2.25
N SER A 291 13.00 -22.45 -0.96
CA SER A 291 12.20 -23.50 -0.32
C SER A 291 10.74 -23.09 -0.06
N VAL A 292 10.31 -21.91 -0.51
CA VAL A 292 8.91 -21.47 -0.38
C VAL A 292 7.97 -22.39 -1.17
N GLY A 293 6.77 -22.61 -0.66
CA GLY A 293 5.72 -23.40 -1.32
C GLY A 293 5.33 -24.68 -0.62
N ASP A 294 6.29 -25.43 -0.04
CA ASP A 294 6.01 -26.69 0.65
C ASP A 294 5.56 -26.47 2.10
N TRP A 295 6.09 -25.45 2.76
CA TRP A 295 5.76 -25.04 4.13
C TRP A 295 5.96 -26.13 5.19
N ASP A 296 6.88 -27.07 4.96
CA ASP A 296 7.25 -28.08 5.94
C ASP A 296 8.25 -27.49 6.94
N VAL A 297 8.00 -27.68 8.23
CA VAL A 297 8.83 -27.11 9.32
C VAL A 297 10.27 -27.62 9.24
N ASN A 298 11.23 -26.73 9.39
CA ASN A 298 12.63 -27.08 9.52
C ASN A 298 12.91 -27.65 10.93
N THR A 299 12.96 -28.96 11.03
CA THR A 299 13.14 -29.66 12.31
C THR A 299 14.56 -29.56 12.87
N GLN A 300 15.54 -29.12 12.09
CA GLN A 300 16.90 -28.85 12.61
C GLN A 300 16.92 -27.52 13.38
N ARG A 301 16.18 -26.52 12.90
CA ARG A 301 16.03 -25.21 13.55
C ARG A 301 15.04 -25.25 14.70
N LEU A 302 13.92 -25.94 14.50
CA LEU A 302 12.79 -26.05 15.43
C LEU A 302 12.51 -27.51 15.74
N PRO A 303 13.32 -28.18 16.61
CA PRO A 303 13.20 -29.63 16.89
C PRO A 303 11.82 -30.04 17.44
N GLY A 304 11.18 -29.20 18.25
CA GLY A 304 9.83 -29.44 18.77
C GLY A 304 8.73 -28.82 17.91
N GLY A 305 9.08 -28.37 16.69
CA GLY A 305 8.16 -27.76 15.74
C GLY A 305 7.76 -26.33 16.10
N LEU A 306 6.86 -25.76 15.29
CA LEU A 306 6.36 -24.39 15.48
C LEU A 306 5.60 -24.22 16.80
N ARG A 307 4.94 -25.28 17.27
CA ARG A 307 4.17 -25.24 18.52
C ARG A 307 5.04 -24.96 19.74
N GLU A 308 6.22 -25.58 19.86
CA GLU A 308 7.15 -25.33 20.97
C GLU A 308 7.61 -23.87 20.98
N ALA A 309 7.99 -23.32 19.81
CA ALA A 309 8.42 -21.94 19.69
C ALA A 309 7.29 -20.96 20.06
N ALA A 310 6.08 -21.19 19.55
CA ALA A 310 4.91 -20.35 19.82
C ALA A 310 4.49 -20.41 21.30
N ASP A 311 4.51 -21.61 21.93
CA ASP A 311 4.20 -21.75 23.36
C ASP A 311 5.22 -21.02 24.22
N TYR A 312 6.51 -21.06 23.85
CA TYR A 312 7.55 -20.33 24.56
C TYR A 312 7.33 -18.81 24.48
N ILE A 313 7.06 -18.28 23.31
CA ILE A 313 6.75 -16.83 23.11
C ILE A 313 5.53 -16.43 23.94
N ARG A 314 4.46 -17.25 23.93
CA ARG A 314 3.27 -17.01 24.78
C ARG A 314 3.59 -17.03 26.26
N SER A 315 4.47 -17.92 26.71
CA SER A 315 4.87 -17.99 28.13
C SER A 315 5.56 -16.72 28.62
N LYS A 316 6.09 -15.90 27.68
CA LYS A 316 6.69 -14.59 27.94
C LYS A 316 5.69 -13.42 27.79
N GLY A 317 4.39 -13.71 27.64
CA GLY A 317 3.32 -12.72 27.57
C GLY A 317 3.11 -12.07 26.20
N MET A 318 3.73 -12.61 25.13
CA MET A 318 3.62 -12.07 23.77
C MET A 318 2.75 -12.96 22.89
N VAL A 319 2.10 -12.36 21.88
CA VAL A 319 1.36 -13.08 20.84
C VAL A 319 2.35 -13.54 19.75
N PRO A 320 2.47 -14.85 19.49
CA PRO A 320 3.35 -15.34 18.45
C PRO A 320 2.78 -15.06 17.06
N GLY A 321 3.65 -14.60 16.15
CA GLY A 321 3.39 -14.40 14.74
C GLY A 321 4.22 -15.32 13.86
N LEU A 322 3.75 -15.57 12.63
CA LEU A 322 4.41 -16.40 11.66
C LEU A 322 4.37 -15.78 10.26
N TRP A 323 5.46 -15.87 9.52
CA TRP A 323 5.61 -15.36 8.17
C TRP A 323 5.30 -16.43 7.11
N PHE A 324 4.65 -16.01 6.01
CA PHE A 324 4.46 -16.82 4.80
C PHE A 324 4.59 -15.97 3.54
N GLU A 325 5.17 -16.52 2.48
CA GLU A 325 5.04 -16.07 1.09
C GLU A 325 4.11 -17.07 0.36
N MET A 326 2.83 -17.05 0.75
CA MET A 326 1.89 -18.14 0.46
C MET A 326 1.54 -18.31 -1.02
N GLU A 327 1.72 -17.28 -1.85
CA GLU A 327 1.40 -17.32 -3.28
C GLU A 327 2.54 -17.87 -4.15
N SER A 328 3.74 -18.04 -3.59
CA SER A 328 4.96 -18.36 -4.32
C SER A 328 5.39 -19.80 -4.17
N VAL A 329 6.05 -20.33 -5.22
CA VAL A 329 6.65 -21.67 -5.26
C VAL A 329 8.11 -21.55 -5.67
N GLY A 330 9.02 -21.91 -4.78
CA GLY A 330 10.46 -21.85 -4.98
C GLY A 330 11.04 -23.06 -5.70
N PRO A 331 12.26 -22.95 -6.28
CA PRO A 331 12.88 -24.00 -7.10
C PRO A 331 13.11 -25.34 -6.39
N LYS A 332 13.18 -25.36 -5.06
CA LYS A 332 13.35 -26.58 -4.25
C LYS A 332 12.02 -27.16 -3.75
N SER A 333 10.89 -26.52 -4.02
CA SER A 333 9.57 -27.07 -3.73
C SER A 333 9.30 -28.31 -4.58
N ARG A 334 8.63 -29.29 -4.01
CA ARG A 334 8.13 -30.50 -4.69
C ARG A 334 7.24 -30.17 -5.89
N HIS A 335 6.52 -29.05 -5.79
CA HIS A 335 5.54 -28.61 -6.77
C HIS A 335 6.12 -27.71 -7.86
N TYR A 336 7.38 -27.31 -7.75
CA TYR A 336 7.98 -26.37 -8.71
C TYR A 336 7.92 -26.86 -10.16
N ASN A 337 8.15 -28.16 -10.39
CA ASN A 337 8.16 -28.76 -11.72
C ASN A 337 6.81 -29.39 -12.12
N ASP A 338 5.79 -29.31 -11.26
CA ASP A 338 4.44 -29.73 -11.61
C ASP A 338 3.62 -28.53 -12.12
N PRO A 339 3.34 -28.46 -13.42
CA PRO A 339 2.64 -27.31 -14.00
C PRO A 339 1.13 -27.30 -13.71
N THR A 340 0.58 -28.34 -13.07
CA THR A 340 -0.86 -28.56 -12.95
C THR A 340 -1.53 -27.42 -12.18
N HIS A 341 -0.91 -27.00 -11.08
CA HIS A 341 -1.46 -26.05 -10.12
C HIS A 341 -0.81 -24.66 -10.15
N LEU A 342 0.01 -24.42 -11.16
CA LEU A 342 0.78 -23.17 -11.28
C LEU A 342 0.14 -22.20 -12.28
N VAL A 343 0.27 -20.93 -11.98
CA VAL A 343 -0.05 -19.86 -12.92
C VAL A 343 0.77 -20.02 -14.20
N LYS A 344 0.10 -19.90 -15.35
CA LYS A 344 0.70 -20.00 -16.67
C LYS A 344 0.58 -18.70 -17.45
N LYS A 345 1.49 -18.52 -18.38
CA LYS A 345 1.41 -17.52 -19.42
C LYS A 345 1.77 -18.18 -20.74
N ASP A 346 0.89 -18.03 -21.73
CA ASP A 346 1.02 -18.68 -23.04
C ASP A 346 1.20 -20.22 -22.91
N GLY A 347 0.48 -20.82 -21.94
CA GLY A 347 0.50 -22.26 -21.66
C GLY A 347 1.71 -22.77 -20.87
N VAL A 348 2.67 -21.91 -20.52
CA VAL A 348 3.90 -22.28 -19.80
C VAL A 348 3.88 -21.73 -18.39
N PRO A 349 4.32 -22.49 -17.34
CA PRO A 349 4.41 -21.96 -15.98
C PRO A 349 5.22 -20.66 -15.91
N LEU A 350 4.60 -19.61 -15.40
CA LEU A 350 5.24 -18.32 -15.26
C LEU A 350 6.35 -18.39 -14.20
N THR A 351 7.57 -18.00 -14.60
CA THR A 351 8.74 -17.98 -13.71
C THR A 351 9.35 -16.58 -13.69
N VAL A 352 9.48 -16.00 -12.51
CA VAL A 352 10.07 -14.68 -12.30
C VAL A 352 11.03 -14.75 -11.12
N GLY A 353 12.27 -14.28 -11.29
CA GLY A 353 13.28 -14.33 -10.22
C GLY A 353 13.53 -15.72 -9.63
N GLY A 354 13.28 -16.78 -10.40
CA GLY A 354 13.35 -18.16 -9.95
C GLY A 354 12.09 -18.65 -9.21
N ARG A 355 11.13 -17.80 -8.90
CA ARG A 355 9.84 -18.18 -8.31
C ARG A 355 8.79 -18.49 -9.38
N ARG A 356 7.91 -19.43 -9.08
CA ARG A 356 6.63 -19.68 -9.74
C ARG A 356 5.50 -19.28 -8.80
N PHE A 357 4.27 -19.27 -9.30
CA PHE A 357 3.12 -18.80 -8.55
C PHE A 357 2.04 -19.86 -8.53
N TRP A 358 1.42 -20.07 -7.36
CA TRP A 358 0.23 -20.89 -7.24
C TRP A 358 -0.94 -20.25 -7.99
N ASP A 359 -1.73 -21.07 -8.68
CA ASP A 359 -3.01 -20.63 -9.23
C ASP A 359 -4.05 -20.55 -8.12
N MET A 360 -4.23 -19.37 -7.55
CA MET A 360 -5.15 -19.14 -6.43
C MET A 360 -6.64 -19.29 -6.80
N GLU A 361 -6.98 -19.51 -8.09
CA GLU A 361 -8.33 -19.90 -8.52
C GLU A 361 -8.50 -21.44 -8.53
N ASP A 362 -7.43 -22.20 -8.45
CA ASP A 362 -7.48 -23.68 -8.41
C ASP A 362 -7.96 -24.14 -7.02
N PRO A 363 -9.08 -24.87 -6.92
CA PRO A 363 -9.57 -25.39 -5.63
C PRO A 363 -8.56 -26.25 -4.89
N TRP A 364 -7.73 -27.03 -5.61
CA TRP A 364 -6.67 -27.83 -4.99
C TRP A 364 -5.65 -26.96 -4.28
N VAL A 365 -5.26 -25.83 -4.89
CA VAL A 365 -4.34 -24.87 -4.28
C VAL A 365 -4.94 -24.22 -3.03
N VAL A 366 -6.22 -23.84 -3.10
CA VAL A 366 -6.93 -23.28 -1.94
C VAL A 366 -6.97 -24.28 -0.79
N ASP A 367 -7.27 -25.56 -1.06
CA ASP A 367 -7.29 -26.62 -0.05
C ASP A 367 -5.89 -26.88 0.52
N TYR A 368 -4.88 -26.98 -0.35
CA TYR A 368 -3.48 -27.13 0.04
C TYR A 368 -3.00 -26.01 0.95
N LEU A 369 -3.21 -24.77 0.58
CA LEU A 369 -2.82 -23.61 1.38
C LEU A 369 -3.68 -23.48 2.66
N THR A 370 -4.93 -23.94 2.64
CA THR A 370 -5.75 -24.03 3.85
C THR A 370 -5.11 -24.97 4.86
N GLU A 371 -4.63 -26.14 4.43
CA GLU A 371 -3.90 -27.08 5.29
C GLU A 371 -2.56 -26.49 5.74
N LYS A 372 -1.75 -26.00 4.78
CA LYS A 372 -0.36 -25.59 5.03
C LYS A 372 -0.21 -24.25 5.74
N VAL A 373 -1.10 -23.29 5.49
CA VAL A 373 -1.05 -21.96 6.12
C VAL A 373 -2.00 -21.92 7.32
N ILE A 374 -3.31 -22.06 7.07
CA ILE A 374 -4.32 -21.90 8.12
C ILE A 374 -4.20 -23.02 9.15
N GLY A 375 -3.97 -24.27 8.69
CA GLY A 375 -3.78 -25.42 9.57
C GLY A 375 -2.60 -25.26 10.52
N GLN A 376 -1.45 -24.77 10.04
CA GLN A 376 -0.27 -24.54 10.89
C GLN A 376 -0.46 -23.37 11.86
N LEU A 377 -1.10 -22.29 11.41
CA LEU A 377 -1.44 -21.15 12.30
C LEU A 377 -2.32 -21.61 13.46
N LYS A 378 -3.36 -22.41 13.18
CA LYS A 378 -4.26 -22.99 14.20
C LYS A 378 -3.51 -23.97 15.11
N ALA A 379 -2.74 -24.92 14.54
CA ALA A 379 -2.02 -25.92 15.28
C ALA A 379 -0.95 -25.31 16.22
N GLY A 380 -0.25 -24.27 15.78
CA GLY A 380 0.70 -23.52 16.58
C GLY A 380 0.06 -22.54 17.56
N GLY A 381 -1.20 -22.16 17.32
CA GLY A 381 -1.90 -21.12 18.08
C GLY A 381 -1.32 -19.73 17.81
N PHE A 382 -0.96 -19.44 16.58
CA PHE A 382 -0.48 -18.12 16.18
C PHE A 382 -1.63 -17.11 16.12
N GLY A 383 -1.43 -15.94 16.69
CA GLY A 383 -2.39 -14.82 16.64
C GLY A 383 -2.01 -13.72 15.66
N TYR A 384 -0.88 -13.87 14.97
CA TYR A 384 -0.37 -12.91 14.02
C TYR A 384 0.19 -13.64 12.77
N LEU A 385 -0.07 -13.08 11.60
CA LEU A 385 0.41 -13.59 10.30
C LEU A 385 1.02 -12.46 9.50
N LYS A 386 2.28 -12.59 9.08
CA LYS A 386 2.90 -11.74 8.06
C LYS A 386 2.81 -12.45 6.71
N VAL A 387 2.16 -11.80 5.74
CA VAL A 387 2.05 -12.28 4.36
C VAL A 387 2.96 -11.47 3.46
N ASP A 388 3.94 -12.14 2.88
CA ASP A 388 4.89 -11.54 1.94
C ASP A 388 4.62 -11.95 0.49
N TYR A 389 5.17 -11.16 -0.45
CA TYR A 389 5.05 -11.39 -1.89
C TYR A 389 6.21 -10.70 -2.62
N ASN A 390 7.21 -11.47 -3.06
CA ASN A 390 8.51 -10.91 -3.45
C ASN A 390 8.75 -10.82 -4.96
N GLU A 391 7.83 -11.30 -5.80
CA GLU A 391 7.93 -11.20 -7.25
C GLU A 391 6.59 -10.87 -7.90
N THR A 392 6.59 -10.13 -9.01
CA THR A 392 5.38 -9.75 -9.73
C THR A 392 5.11 -10.67 -10.92
N MET A 393 3.84 -11.00 -11.15
CA MET A 393 3.41 -11.77 -12.33
C MET A 393 3.57 -11.00 -13.65
N GLY A 394 4.01 -9.73 -13.62
CA GLY A 394 4.18 -8.91 -14.82
C GLY A 394 2.85 -8.54 -15.49
N LEU A 395 2.89 -8.39 -16.83
CA LEU A 395 1.80 -7.82 -17.62
C LEU A 395 0.47 -8.58 -17.51
N GLY A 396 0.54 -9.92 -17.49
CA GLY A 396 -0.66 -10.74 -17.45
C GLY A 396 -0.37 -12.23 -17.48
N VAL A 397 -1.43 -13.01 -17.30
CA VAL A 397 -1.40 -14.47 -17.20
C VAL A 397 -2.64 -15.10 -17.84
N ASP A 398 -2.57 -16.39 -18.10
CA ASP A 398 -3.69 -17.15 -18.66
C ASP A 398 -4.88 -17.26 -17.69
N GLY A 399 -6.03 -17.70 -18.19
CA GLY A 399 -7.23 -18.02 -17.40
C GLY A 399 -8.27 -16.90 -17.34
N GLY A 400 -8.14 -15.84 -18.14
CA GLY A 400 -9.14 -14.78 -18.33
C GLY A 400 -9.54 -14.59 -19.78
N HIS A 401 -10.34 -13.55 -20.05
CA HIS A 401 -10.69 -13.13 -21.42
C HIS A 401 -9.49 -12.54 -22.17
N SER A 402 -8.47 -12.13 -21.45
CA SER A 402 -7.20 -11.64 -21.93
C SER A 402 -6.13 -11.85 -20.84
N LEU A 403 -4.85 -11.63 -21.16
CA LEU A 403 -3.76 -11.74 -20.17
C LEU A 403 -3.97 -10.79 -18.98
N GLY A 404 -4.41 -9.55 -19.23
CA GLY A 404 -4.71 -8.58 -18.17
C GLY A 404 -5.92 -8.97 -17.32
N ASP A 405 -6.96 -9.54 -17.91
CA ASP A 405 -8.12 -10.06 -17.17
C ASP A 405 -7.73 -11.27 -16.31
N GLY A 406 -6.92 -12.19 -16.85
CA GLY A 406 -6.37 -13.31 -16.09
C GLY A 406 -5.59 -12.83 -14.84
N LEU A 407 -4.74 -11.82 -14.99
CA LEU A 407 -4.00 -11.24 -13.87
C LEU A 407 -4.93 -10.67 -12.79
N GLN A 408 -5.94 -9.89 -13.18
CA GLN A 408 -6.90 -9.32 -12.23
C GLN A 408 -7.63 -10.42 -11.45
N ARG A 409 -8.03 -11.50 -12.12
CA ARG A 409 -8.71 -12.65 -11.52
C ARG A 409 -7.82 -13.38 -10.50
N LYS A 410 -6.54 -13.64 -10.85
CA LYS A 410 -5.60 -14.33 -9.93
C LYS A 410 -5.36 -13.50 -8.67
N VAL A 411 -5.14 -12.18 -8.82
CA VAL A 411 -4.98 -11.30 -7.66
C VAL A 411 -6.25 -11.22 -6.81
N ALA A 412 -7.44 -11.15 -7.43
CA ALA A 412 -8.70 -11.20 -6.69
C ALA A 412 -8.87 -12.53 -5.93
N ALA A 413 -8.38 -13.64 -6.47
CA ALA A 413 -8.37 -14.94 -5.78
C ALA A 413 -7.44 -14.93 -4.55
N SER A 414 -6.25 -14.33 -4.66
CA SER A 414 -5.38 -14.08 -3.50
C SER A 414 -6.10 -13.26 -2.43
N GLN A 415 -6.76 -12.17 -2.80
CA GLN A 415 -7.51 -11.33 -1.85
C GLN A 415 -8.62 -12.11 -1.14
N ARG A 416 -9.33 -13.01 -1.84
CA ARG A 416 -10.32 -13.92 -1.21
C ARG A 416 -9.65 -14.87 -0.19
N PHE A 417 -8.41 -15.28 -0.43
CA PHE A 417 -7.70 -16.13 0.53
C PHE A 417 -7.34 -15.38 1.82
N PHE A 418 -7.00 -14.09 1.75
CA PHE A 418 -6.88 -13.23 2.95
C PHE A 418 -8.19 -13.19 3.75
N GLN A 419 -9.33 -13.04 3.08
CA GLN A 419 -10.64 -13.07 3.73
C GLN A 419 -10.90 -14.42 4.39
N LYS A 420 -10.60 -15.53 3.69
CA LYS A 420 -10.72 -16.90 4.24
C LYS A 420 -9.87 -17.09 5.50
N ILE A 421 -8.63 -16.59 5.54
CA ILE A 421 -7.78 -16.66 6.75
C ILE A 421 -8.47 -15.98 7.93
N ARG A 422 -9.07 -14.80 7.74
CA ARG A 422 -9.78 -14.08 8.79
C ARG A 422 -11.05 -14.78 9.27
N GLU A 423 -11.79 -15.41 8.35
CA GLU A 423 -12.97 -16.20 8.68
C GLU A 423 -12.62 -17.46 9.46
N GLU A 424 -11.54 -18.13 9.08
CA GLU A 424 -11.07 -19.38 9.69
C GLU A 424 -10.36 -19.19 11.02
N ILE A 425 -9.73 -18.01 11.24
CA ILE A 425 -9.03 -17.65 12.49
C ILE A 425 -9.53 -16.26 12.93
N PRO A 426 -10.71 -16.20 13.56
CA PRO A 426 -11.24 -14.93 14.05
C PRO A 426 -10.29 -14.23 15.01
N GLY A 427 -10.02 -12.95 14.76
CA GLY A 427 -9.13 -12.15 15.60
C GLY A 427 -7.64 -12.22 15.22
N ILE A 428 -7.25 -13.01 14.19
CA ILE A 428 -5.86 -12.98 13.71
C ILE A 428 -5.49 -11.58 13.21
N VAL A 429 -4.31 -11.12 13.58
CA VAL A 429 -3.70 -9.92 12.99
C VAL A 429 -3.01 -10.29 11.69
N ILE A 430 -3.35 -9.64 10.60
CA ILE A 430 -2.67 -9.85 9.31
C ILE A 430 -1.85 -8.62 8.98
N GLU A 431 -0.56 -8.84 8.73
CA GLU A 431 0.39 -7.89 8.18
C GLU A 431 0.57 -8.16 6.68
N ASN A 432 0.31 -7.14 5.84
CA ASN A 432 0.61 -7.18 4.42
C ASN A 432 2.06 -6.71 4.19
N CYS A 433 2.84 -7.56 3.55
CA CYS A 433 4.18 -7.26 3.05
C CYS A 433 4.25 -7.64 1.56
N SER A 434 5.07 -6.97 0.82
CA SER A 434 5.33 -7.31 -0.59
C SER A 434 6.67 -6.71 -0.99
N SER A 435 7.76 -7.34 -0.58
CA SER A 435 9.09 -6.73 -0.56
C SER A 435 9.00 -5.30 0.03
N GLY A 436 8.40 -5.17 1.20
CA GLY A 436 7.97 -3.88 1.73
C GLY A 436 6.65 -3.40 1.12
N GLY A 437 6.66 -2.23 0.47
CA GLY A 437 5.47 -1.45 0.15
C GLY A 437 4.78 -1.70 -1.19
N HIS A 438 5.05 -2.78 -1.92
CA HIS A 438 4.54 -2.94 -3.29
C HIS A 438 3.03 -3.27 -3.40
N ARG A 439 2.36 -3.62 -2.29
CA ARG A 439 0.91 -3.90 -2.21
C ARG A 439 0.17 -2.97 -1.23
N LEU A 440 0.63 -1.71 -1.06
CA LEU A 440 -0.01 -0.71 -0.19
C LEU A 440 -1.21 -0.01 -0.82
N SER A 441 -1.77 -0.52 -1.91
CA SER A 441 -3.03 0.01 -2.45
C SER A 441 -4.19 -0.26 -1.49
N PRO A 442 -5.23 0.60 -1.46
CA PRO A 442 -6.38 0.41 -0.56
C PRO A 442 -7.05 -0.95 -0.71
N ALA A 443 -7.06 -1.55 -1.92
CA ALA A 443 -7.62 -2.87 -2.16
C ALA A 443 -6.94 -4.00 -1.36
N PHE A 444 -5.67 -3.84 -0.97
CA PHE A 444 -4.99 -4.73 -0.05
C PHE A 444 -5.05 -4.23 1.40
N MET A 445 -4.92 -2.91 1.60
CA MET A 445 -4.88 -2.34 2.94
C MET A 445 -6.21 -2.50 3.70
N GLU A 446 -7.35 -2.54 3.00
CA GLU A 446 -8.66 -2.82 3.62
C GLU A 446 -8.83 -4.30 4.06
N LEU A 447 -7.94 -5.21 3.66
CA LEU A 447 -7.98 -6.63 4.04
C LEU A 447 -7.23 -6.94 5.34
N VAL A 448 -6.39 -6.01 5.83
CA VAL A 448 -5.35 -6.29 6.83
C VAL A 448 -5.36 -5.29 7.97
N SER A 449 -4.75 -5.67 9.10
CA SER A 449 -4.57 -4.80 10.25
C SER A 449 -3.34 -3.90 10.09
N GLN A 450 -2.26 -4.42 9.53
CA GLN A 450 -0.97 -3.75 9.44
C GLN A 450 -0.31 -4.01 8.08
N ALA A 451 0.72 -3.23 7.77
CA ALA A 451 1.59 -3.47 6.63
C ALA A 451 3.04 -3.09 6.94
N SER A 452 3.97 -3.96 6.59
CA SER A 452 5.37 -3.58 6.38
C SER A 452 5.41 -2.65 5.18
N PHE A 453 5.73 -1.37 5.41
CA PHE A 453 5.56 -0.36 4.35
C PHE A 453 6.79 -0.21 3.46
N SER A 454 7.96 -0.71 3.89
CA SER A 454 9.23 -0.61 3.18
C SER A 454 10.26 -1.59 3.72
N ASP A 455 11.12 -2.12 2.86
CA ASP A 455 12.32 -2.89 3.25
C ASP A 455 13.52 -1.99 3.60
N ALA A 456 13.34 -0.69 3.67
CA ALA A 456 14.39 0.27 4.02
C ALA A 456 14.73 0.26 5.53
N HIS A 457 14.76 -0.90 6.17
CA HIS A 457 14.77 -1.09 7.62
C HIS A 457 15.88 -0.34 8.37
N GLU A 458 17.07 -0.26 7.79
CA GLU A 458 18.26 0.35 8.44
C GLU A 458 18.68 1.65 7.77
N THR A 459 17.94 2.14 6.79
CA THR A 459 18.34 3.34 6.05
C THR A 459 17.95 4.62 6.78
N THR A 460 18.69 5.68 6.51
CA THR A 460 18.38 7.01 7.04
C THR A 460 17.19 7.69 6.37
N SER A 461 16.66 7.10 5.28
CA SER A 461 15.49 7.58 4.55
C SER A 461 14.14 7.10 5.11
N ILE A 462 14.15 6.16 6.06
CA ILE A 462 12.90 5.57 6.56
C ILE A 462 11.89 6.60 7.10
N PRO A 463 12.27 7.66 7.83
CA PRO A 463 11.32 8.67 8.27
C PRO A 463 10.72 9.47 7.10
N ILE A 464 11.45 9.63 5.98
CA ILE A 464 10.93 10.33 4.79
C ILE A 464 9.86 9.47 4.11
N ILE A 465 10.13 8.17 3.94
CA ILE A 465 9.18 7.21 3.38
C ILE A 465 7.91 7.19 4.23
N ALA A 466 8.06 7.01 5.55
CA ALA A 466 6.95 6.96 6.49
C ALA A 466 6.05 8.20 6.43
N ALA A 467 6.64 9.39 6.47
CA ALA A 467 5.88 10.65 6.41
C ALA A 467 5.17 10.87 5.07
N ASN A 468 5.77 10.48 3.96
CA ASN A 468 5.14 10.58 2.65
C ASN A 468 3.90 9.68 2.53
N LEU A 469 3.94 8.50 3.14
CA LEU A 469 2.86 7.52 3.09
C LEU A 469 1.61 7.95 3.86
N HIS A 470 1.69 8.92 4.78
CA HIS A 470 0.51 9.52 5.43
C HIS A 470 -0.52 10.08 4.43
N ARG A 471 -0.12 10.29 3.16
CA ARG A 471 -1.00 10.74 2.07
C ARG A 471 -1.81 9.61 1.43
N ALA A 472 -1.41 8.36 1.63
CA ALA A 472 -1.96 7.23 0.89
C ALA A 472 -2.51 6.11 1.79
N ILE A 473 -1.97 5.93 3.00
CA ILE A 473 -2.36 4.88 3.95
C ILE A 473 -2.53 5.45 5.36
N LYS A 474 -3.31 4.75 6.18
CA LYS A 474 -3.47 5.11 7.59
C LYS A 474 -2.17 4.87 8.36
N PRO A 475 -1.66 5.83 9.14
CA PRO A 475 -0.47 5.62 9.96
C PRO A 475 -0.60 4.46 10.96
N GLU A 476 -1.80 4.19 11.45
CA GLU A 476 -2.08 3.02 12.32
C GLU A 476 -1.79 1.67 11.64
N GLN A 477 -1.78 1.61 10.30
CA GLN A 477 -1.41 0.41 9.55
C GLN A 477 0.07 0.39 9.15
N SER A 478 0.75 1.53 9.17
CA SER A 478 2.13 1.68 8.69
C SER A 478 3.13 1.20 9.73
N GLN A 479 3.61 -0.03 9.59
CA GLN A 479 4.60 -0.62 10.49
C GLN A 479 6.00 -0.13 10.14
N ILE A 480 6.63 0.60 11.06
CA ILE A 480 7.94 1.23 10.86
C ILE A 480 8.97 0.50 11.71
N TRP A 481 10.01 -0.01 11.06
CA TRP A 481 11.04 -0.79 11.72
C TRP A 481 12.13 0.10 12.31
N ALA A 482 12.34 -0.02 13.62
CA ALA A 482 13.52 0.43 14.30
C ALA A 482 14.46 -0.78 14.46
N VAL A 483 15.40 -0.95 13.54
CA VAL A 483 16.44 -1.95 13.64
C VAL A 483 17.56 -1.39 14.48
N LEU A 484 17.78 -1.98 15.65
CA LEU A 484 18.69 -1.50 16.69
C LEU A 484 19.93 -2.38 16.73
N ARG A 485 21.11 -1.76 16.74
CA ARG A 485 22.41 -2.46 16.75
C ARG A 485 23.17 -2.18 18.04
N VAL A 486 24.01 -3.11 18.46
CA VAL A 486 24.88 -2.95 19.64
C VAL A 486 25.91 -1.83 19.46
N GLU A 487 26.30 -1.54 18.22
CA GLU A 487 27.18 -0.44 17.85
C GLU A 487 26.50 0.91 17.67
N ASP A 488 25.16 0.97 17.74
CA ASP A 488 24.44 2.23 17.56
C ASP A 488 24.75 3.23 18.67
N SER A 489 25.04 4.47 18.26
CA SER A 489 25.11 5.60 19.18
C SER A 489 23.73 6.00 19.69
N ASP A 490 23.66 6.73 20.80
CA ASP A 490 22.41 7.28 21.35
C ASP A 490 21.64 8.08 20.29
N ALA A 491 22.33 8.90 19.48
CA ALA A 491 21.71 9.67 18.40
C ALA A 491 21.06 8.75 17.35
N ARG A 492 21.71 7.62 17.01
CA ARG A 492 21.17 6.65 16.05
C ARG A 492 19.96 5.91 16.63
N LEU A 493 20.00 5.52 17.90
CA LEU A 493 18.86 4.90 18.58
C LEU A 493 17.65 5.86 18.61
N HIS A 494 17.87 7.12 19.03
CA HIS A 494 16.82 8.15 19.01
C HIS A 494 16.26 8.37 17.60
N TYR A 495 17.13 8.41 16.57
CA TYR A 495 16.73 8.57 15.17
C TYR A 495 15.79 7.45 14.70
N SER A 496 16.17 6.19 14.95
CA SER A 496 15.40 5.02 14.56
C SER A 496 14.07 4.92 15.31
N LEU A 497 14.09 5.15 16.62
CA LEU A 497 12.88 5.12 17.46
C LEU A 497 11.93 6.29 17.14
N ALA A 498 12.46 7.50 16.89
CA ALA A 498 11.63 8.64 16.51
C ALA A 498 10.92 8.41 15.15
N ALA A 499 11.54 7.67 14.20
CA ALA A 499 10.89 7.33 12.95
C ALA A 499 9.61 6.51 13.17
N THR A 500 9.57 5.64 14.19
CA THR A 500 8.39 4.81 14.50
C THR A 500 7.19 5.63 15.00
N LEU A 501 7.42 6.85 15.48
CA LEU A 501 6.35 7.78 15.88
C LEU A 501 5.52 8.32 14.70
N LEU A 502 5.94 8.01 13.47
CA LEU A 502 5.19 8.31 12.25
C LEU A 502 4.20 7.19 11.87
N GLY A 503 4.15 6.10 12.63
CA GLY A 503 3.26 4.97 12.39
C GLY A 503 3.29 3.97 13.53
N ARG A 504 3.36 2.67 13.22
CA ARG A 504 3.47 1.60 14.22
C ARG A 504 4.91 1.28 14.55
N MET A 505 5.21 1.17 15.84
CA MET A 505 6.53 0.75 16.31
C MET A 505 6.74 -0.75 16.10
N CYS A 506 7.71 -1.09 15.25
CA CYS A 506 8.28 -2.42 15.11
C CYS A 506 9.76 -2.39 15.50
N LEU A 507 10.13 -3.15 16.50
CA LEU A 507 11.51 -3.34 16.91
C LEU A 507 12.13 -4.56 16.22
N SER A 508 13.41 -4.49 15.91
CA SER A 508 14.21 -5.59 15.36
C SER A 508 15.69 -5.38 15.65
N GLY A 509 16.57 -6.24 15.14
CA GLY A 509 18.02 -6.11 15.29
C GLY A 509 18.59 -6.82 16.52
N ASP A 510 19.66 -6.31 17.06
CA ASP A 510 20.47 -6.95 18.11
C ASP A 510 19.88 -6.77 19.52
N ILE A 511 18.56 -6.82 19.62
CA ILE A 511 17.78 -6.45 20.82
C ILE A 511 18.25 -7.21 22.08
N HIS A 512 18.67 -8.46 21.92
CA HIS A 512 19.14 -9.33 23.01
C HIS A 512 20.57 -8.99 23.48
N GLY A 513 21.35 -8.28 22.63
CA GLY A 513 22.73 -7.89 22.91
C GLY A 513 22.90 -6.43 23.41
N LEU A 514 21.82 -5.63 23.40
CA LEU A 514 21.88 -4.23 23.82
C LEU A 514 22.31 -4.08 25.28
N SER A 515 23.17 -3.10 25.54
CA SER A 515 23.55 -2.69 26.91
C SER A 515 22.37 -2.14 27.67
N GLN A 516 22.47 -2.05 29.02
CA GLN A 516 21.40 -1.46 29.83
C GLN A 516 21.13 0.00 29.45
N HIS A 517 22.18 0.80 29.19
CA HIS A 517 22.03 2.18 28.73
C HIS A 517 21.24 2.28 27.41
N GLN A 518 21.54 1.42 26.43
CA GLN A 518 20.79 1.38 25.18
C GLN A 518 19.32 0.96 25.40
N TRP A 519 19.09 -0.01 26.31
CA TRP A 519 17.74 -0.40 26.70
C TRP A 519 16.97 0.73 27.38
N ASP A 520 17.60 1.53 28.22
CA ASP A 520 16.94 2.68 28.86
C ASP A 520 16.42 3.67 27.80
N ILE A 521 17.19 3.90 26.71
CA ILE A 521 16.75 4.73 25.57
C ILE A 521 15.58 4.07 24.82
N VAL A 522 15.62 2.74 24.62
CA VAL A 522 14.53 2.00 23.96
C VAL A 522 13.24 2.08 24.77
N GLU A 523 13.32 1.87 26.08
CA GLU A 523 12.17 1.96 26.98
C GLU A 523 11.58 3.38 27.03
N GLU A 524 12.43 4.42 27.03
CA GLU A 524 11.98 5.82 26.93
C GLU A 524 11.22 6.05 25.61
N GLY A 525 11.74 5.54 24.49
CA GLY A 525 11.09 5.62 23.17
C GLY A 525 9.75 4.90 23.13
N MET A 526 9.68 3.70 23.71
CA MET A 526 8.44 2.91 23.82
C MET A 526 7.39 3.62 24.70
N ASP A 527 7.81 4.23 25.80
CA ASP A 527 6.92 4.98 26.69
C ASP A 527 6.39 6.25 26.02
N PHE A 528 7.25 6.94 25.27
CA PHE A 528 6.83 8.09 24.47
C PHE A 528 5.84 7.67 23.37
N TYR A 529 6.12 6.54 22.67
CA TYR A 529 5.23 5.98 21.67
C TYR A 529 3.84 5.67 22.24
N ARG A 530 3.74 5.02 23.40
CA ARG A 530 2.45 4.73 24.07
C ARG A 530 1.66 6.00 24.36
N LYS A 531 2.33 7.10 24.77
CA LYS A 531 1.69 8.40 24.98
C LYS A 531 1.22 9.05 23.68
N ALA A 532 1.93 8.81 22.58
CA ALA A 532 1.63 9.34 21.25
C ALA A 532 0.60 8.50 20.48
N ALA A 533 0.34 7.26 20.89
CA ALA A 533 -0.39 6.24 20.12
C ALA A 533 -1.75 6.71 19.61
N GLU A 534 -2.53 7.40 20.45
CA GLU A 534 -3.84 7.90 20.04
C GLU A 534 -3.75 9.00 18.96
N ILE A 535 -2.74 9.88 19.05
CA ILE A 535 -2.50 10.92 18.04
C ILE A 535 -2.02 10.27 16.72
N ILE A 536 -1.19 9.24 16.82
CA ILE A 536 -0.74 8.48 15.63
C ILE A 536 -1.94 7.80 14.96
N GLN A 537 -2.79 7.15 15.73
CA GLN A 537 -3.94 6.39 15.24
C GLN A 537 -5.03 7.29 14.65
N LYS A 538 -5.47 8.31 15.40
CA LYS A 538 -6.69 9.08 15.11
C LYS A 538 -6.41 10.48 14.58
N GLY A 539 -5.21 11.03 14.81
CA GLY A 539 -4.84 12.37 14.39
C GLY A 539 -4.66 12.49 12.88
N VAL A 540 -4.62 13.72 12.39
CA VAL A 540 -4.34 14.06 10.99
C VAL A 540 -2.98 14.72 10.85
N THR A 541 -2.28 14.50 9.74
CA THR A 541 -1.05 15.20 9.41
C THR A 541 -1.40 16.58 8.86
N VAL A 542 -1.02 17.62 9.59
CA VAL A 542 -1.29 19.02 9.23
C VAL A 542 -0.08 19.71 8.61
N LEU A 543 1.11 19.15 8.77
CA LEU A 543 2.33 19.66 8.17
C LEU A 543 3.31 18.51 7.92
N HIS A 544 3.94 18.53 6.75
CA HIS A 544 5.12 17.74 6.43
C HIS A 544 6.09 18.61 5.64
N GLN A 545 7.06 19.18 6.32
CA GLN A 545 8.16 19.94 5.72
C GLN A 545 9.35 19.01 5.55
N CYS A 546 9.74 18.78 4.33
CA CYS A 546 10.95 18.04 3.96
C CYS A 546 11.37 18.54 2.59
N GLU A 547 12.65 18.81 2.43
CA GLU A 547 13.25 19.10 1.12
C GLU A 547 13.83 17.80 0.53
N PRO A 548 13.02 16.96 -0.08
CA PRO A 548 13.45 15.65 -0.52
C PRO A 548 14.28 15.77 -1.80
N GLN A 549 15.52 15.41 -1.73
CA GLN A 549 16.37 15.27 -2.90
C GLN A 549 16.63 13.81 -3.22
N SER A 550 17.31 13.13 -2.33
CA SER A 550 17.68 11.72 -2.48
C SER A 550 17.27 10.91 -1.25
N TYR A 551 16.70 9.73 -1.45
CA TYR A 551 16.44 8.82 -0.34
C TYR A 551 17.73 8.13 0.14
N ASN A 552 18.71 7.94 -0.72
CA ASN A 552 19.99 7.34 -0.36
C ASN A 552 20.93 8.32 0.36
N HIS A 553 20.80 9.61 0.06
CA HIS A 553 21.60 10.69 0.62
C HIS A 553 20.68 11.85 1.02
N PRO A 554 19.86 11.68 2.08
CA PRO A 554 18.94 12.72 2.49
C PRO A 554 19.71 13.89 3.09
N GLN A 555 19.31 15.12 2.73
CA GLN A 555 19.91 16.36 3.20
C GLN A 555 18.87 17.27 3.87
N GLY A 556 19.34 18.19 4.71
CA GLY A 556 18.48 19.13 5.41
C GLY A 556 17.76 18.49 6.60
N SER A 557 16.46 18.65 6.67
CA SER A 557 15.67 18.14 7.79
C SER A 557 14.24 17.83 7.38
N GLN A 558 13.53 17.11 8.24
CA GLN A 558 12.11 16.84 8.12
C GLN A 558 11.39 17.18 9.42
N LEU A 559 10.29 17.91 9.31
CA LEU A 559 9.32 18.12 10.39
C LEU A 559 7.94 17.59 9.97
N VAL A 560 7.37 16.74 10.80
CA VAL A 560 5.99 16.26 10.64
C VAL A 560 5.18 16.66 11.86
N LEU A 561 4.03 17.31 11.63
CA LEU A 561 3.06 17.63 12.68
C LEU A 561 1.79 16.82 12.45
N ARG A 562 1.36 16.09 13.49
CA ARG A 562 0.06 15.42 13.53
C ARG A 562 -0.75 15.97 14.69
N GLU A 563 -2.03 16.16 14.48
CA GLU A 563 -2.91 16.77 15.46
C GLU A 563 -4.20 15.98 15.65
N LEU A 564 -4.63 15.88 16.90
CA LEU A 564 -5.90 15.33 17.32
C LEU A 564 -6.51 16.32 18.34
N ASP A 565 -7.58 17.00 17.95
CA ASP A 565 -8.22 18.05 18.75
C ASP A 565 -7.23 19.12 19.25
N LYS A 566 -7.00 19.17 20.55
CA LYS A 566 -6.05 20.09 21.17
C LYS A 566 -4.65 19.49 21.40
N GLN A 567 -4.45 18.23 21.07
CA GLN A 567 -3.17 17.54 21.24
C GLN A 567 -2.42 17.47 19.91
N GLY A 568 -1.09 17.48 19.96
CA GLY A 568 -0.24 17.32 18.81
C GLY A 568 1.01 16.54 19.07
N LEU A 569 1.49 15.90 18.02
CA LEU A 569 2.77 15.19 17.93
C LEU A 569 3.60 15.88 16.85
N ALA A 570 4.79 16.35 17.22
CA ALA A 570 5.81 16.84 16.30
C ALA A 570 6.96 15.85 16.27
N VAL A 571 7.39 15.44 15.07
CA VAL A 571 8.54 14.55 14.86
C VAL A 571 9.51 15.25 13.92
N TYR A 572 10.73 15.48 14.39
CA TYR A 572 11.79 16.17 13.67
C TYR A 572 13.01 15.27 13.48
N HIS A 573 13.42 15.11 12.22
CA HIS A 573 14.64 14.40 11.83
C HIS A 573 15.61 15.35 11.15
N ARG A 574 16.86 15.25 11.51
CA ARG A 574 17.98 15.93 10.85
C ARG A 574 18.69 14.95 9.93
N PHE A 575 19.00 15.39 8.73
CA PHE A 575 19.76 14.65 7.73
C PHE A 575 21.16 15.29 7.58
N GLU A 576 21.87 14.91 6.52
CA GLU A 576 23.17 15.53 6.22
C GLU A 576 23.02 17.03 5.96
N ASN A 577 23.98 17.83 6.40
CA ASN A 577 23.96 19.30 6.26
C ASN A 577 22.68 19.97 6.80
N SER A 578 22.20 19.50 7.92
CA SER A 578 20.95 19.97 8.50
C SER A 578 21.06 21.43 9.01
N PRO A 579 19.96 22.21 8.98
CA PRO A 579 19.94 23.59 9.45
C PRO A 579 20.25 23.65 10.96
N GLN A 580 20.84 24.75 11.41
CA GLN A 580 21.10 24.98 12.84
C GLN A 580 19.80 25.26 13.61
N GLY A 581 19.74 24.80 14.87
CA GLY A 581 18.60 25.00 15.75
C GLY A 581 17.48 23.99 15.56
N LEU A 582 16.43 24.14 16.35
CA LEU A 582 15.22 23.33 16.30
C LEU A 582 14.11 24.07 15.53
N PRO A 583 13.18 23.35 14.89
CA PRO A 583 12.06 23.99 14.22
C PRO A 583 11.14 24.68 15.22
N ALA A 584 10.43 25.71 14.78
CA ALA A 584 9.35 26.30 15.58
C ALA A 584 8.15 25.33 15.62
N LEU A 585 7.64 25.10 16.82
CA LEU A 585 6.35 24.45 17.02
C LEU A 585 5.19 25.44 16.81
N PRO A 586 3.93 24.99 16.65
CA PRO A 586 2.80 25.88 16.47
C PRO A 586 2.72 26.95 17.57
N GLU A 587 2.36 28.19 17.18
CA GLU A 587 2.30 29.31 18.10
C GLU A 587 1.32 29.05 19.27
N GLY A 588 1.72 29.39 20.48
CA GLY A 588 0.90 29.24 21.68
C GLY A 588 0.75 27.82 22.20
N CYS A 589 1.40 26.83 21.60
CA CYS A 589 1.40 25.46 22.16
C CYS A 589 2.29 25.35 23.40
N LYS A 590 1.96 24.35 24.24
CA LYS A 590 2.75 23.96 25.42
C LYS A 590 3.27 22.54 25.21
N VAL A 591 4.60 22.37 25.24
CA VAL A 591 5.23 21.04 25.22
C VAL A 591 4.94 20.33 26.53
N VAL A 592 4.44 19.09 26.46
CA VAL A 592 4.11 18.24 27.61
C VAL A 592 5.04 17.04 27.77
N ALA A 593 5.67 16.59 26.68
CA ALA A 593 6.71 15.56 26.71
C ALA A 593 7.68 15.74 25.53
N THR A 594 8.90 15.27 25.73
CA THR A 594 9.98 15.30 24.71
C THR A 594 10.67 13.94 24.70
N PHE A 595 11.06 13.47 23.51
CA PHE A 595 11.86 12.28 23.30
C PHE A 595 13.00 12.57 22.32
N GLY A 596 14.22 12.08 22.64
CA GLY A 596 15.39 12.23 21.81
C GLY A 596 15.99 13.63 21.80
N GLN A 597 17.04 13.83 21.02
CA GLN A 597 17.77 15.09 20.90
C GLN A 597 18.25 15.31 19.47
N ALA A 598 17.84 16.41 18.84
CA ALA A 598 18.22 16.78 17.48
C ALA A 598 19.32 17.86 17.49
N ASP A 599 20.54 17.49 17.84
CA ASP A 599 21.69 18.40 18.01
C ASP A 599 22.77 18.28 16.92
N ARG A 600 22.68 17.27 16.07
CA ARG A 600 23.65 16.97 14.99
C ARG A 600 22.97 16.34 13.79
N ASP A 601 23.70 16.13 12.71
CA ASP A 601 23.22 15.37 11.55
C ASP A 601 22.88 13.92 11.96
N PHE A 602 21.86 13.35 11.33
CA PHE A 602 21.30 12.03 11.63
C PHE A 602 20.92 11.84 13.10
N SER A 603 20.28 12.85 13.67
CA SER A 603 19.63 12.81 14.98
C SER A 603 18.15 13.20 14.87
N ALA A 604 17.37 12.92 15.90
CA ALA A 604 15.93 13.19 15.89
C ALA A 604 15.42 13.63 17.25
N GLN A 605 14.33 14.36 17.24
CA GLN A 605 13.61 14.77 18.44
C GLN A 605 12.12 14.79 18.18
N ALA A 606 11.33 14.37 19.14
CA ALA A 606 9.87 14.41 19.08
C ALA A 606 9.29 15.14 20.29
N TRP A 607 8.13 15.76 20.08
CA TRP A 607 7.40 16.49 21.13
C TRP A 607 5.93 16.13 21.09
N LEU A 608 5.37 15.88 22.28
CA LEU A 608 3.93 15.97 22.49
C LEU A 608 3.63 17.38 22.99
N TYR A 609 2.60 18.01 22.44
CA TYR A 609 2.19 19.37 22.81
C TYR A 609 0.67 19.51 22.92
N GLU A 610 0.24 20.51 23.68
CA GLU A 610 -1.16 20.92 23.80
C GLU A 610 -1.33 22.31 23.19
N LYS A 611 -2.38 22.50 22.40
CA LYS A 611 -2.83 23.81 21.91
C LYS A 611 -3.64 24.51 22.99
N ARG A 612 -3.44 25.82 23.13
CA ARG A 612 -4.22 26.65 24.07
C ARG A 612 -5.65 26.92 23.58
#